data_a271eb0da469fe577e20a140d910b2e7
#
_entry.id   a271eb0da469fe577e20a140d910b2e7
#
_cell.length_a   1.000
_cell.length_b   1.000
_cell.length_c   1.000
_cell.angle_alpha   90.00
_cell.angle_beta   90.00
_cell.angle_gamma   90.00
#
_symmetry.space_group_name_H-M   'P 1'
#
loop_
_entity.id
_entity.type
_entity.pdbx_description
1 polymer ?
#
loop_
_entity_poly.entity_id
_entity_poly.type
_entity_poly.pdbx_seq_one_letter_code
_entity_poly.pdbx_strand_id
1 'polypeptide(L)'
;MKIGMITDSLGALSFDELLDTVADLGIERLEFAGGNWSQAPHLALDRMLDSAPARQEFLAKLDDHGISISALNCSGNPLHPGAIGERHREVTRKTIALAGLIGVERVVMMRVVRVDRATPMPIG
;
A
#
# COMPACT_ATOMS: atom_id res chain seq x y z
N MET A 1 -12.23 -17.51 10.11
CA MET A 1 -12.19 -16.08 9.69
C MET A 1 -10.75 -15.62 9.72
N LYS A 2 -10.26 -15.03 8.62
CA LYS A 2 -8.90 -14.49 8.58
C LYS A 2 -8.91 -13.03 9.03
N ILE A 3 -7.99 -12.69 9.94
CA ILE A 3 -7.83 -11.34 10.46
C ILE A 3 -6.74 -10.64 9.67
N GLY A 4 -6.99 -9.40 9.28
CA GLY A 4 -6.05 -8.58 8.54
C GLY A 4 -5.81 -7.22 9.18
N MET A 5 -4.71 -6.57 8.80
CA MET A 5 -4.41 -5.20 9.20
C MET A 5 -3.56 -4.50 8.13
N ILE A 6 -3.54 -3.18 8.20
CA ILE A 6 -2.62 -2.37 7.40
C ILE A 6 -1.29 -2.20 8.15
N THR A 7 -0.17 -2.37 7.43
CA THR A 7 1.17 -2.36 8.04
C THR A 7 1.58 -1.01 8.61
N ASP A 8 1.01 0.08 8.14
CA ASP A 8 1.28 1.42 8.65
C ASP A 8 0.96 1.55 10.15
N SER A 9 0.05 0.74 10.66
CA SER A 9 -0.28 0.70 12.10
C SER A 9 0.92 0.31 12.96
N LEU A 10 1.91 -0.39 12.38
CA LEU A 10 3.15 -0.79 13.02
C LEU A 10 4.36 -0.22 12.27
N GLY A 11 4.24 1.03 11.82
CA GLY A 11 5.25 1.68 10.98
C GLY A 11 6.62 1.86 11.62
N ALA A 12 6.70 1.83 12.96
CA ALA A 12 7.98 1.93 13.67
C ALA A 12 8.79 0.62 13.65
N LEU A 13 8.16 -0.51 13.31
CA LEU A 13 8.84 -1.80 13.24
C LEU A 13 9.51 -2.00 11.88
N SER A 14 10.65 -2.71 11.87
CA SER A 14 11.22 -3.19 10.62
C SER A 14 10.31 -4.24 9.98
N PHE A 15 10.58 -4.59 8.72
CA PHE A 15 9.79 -5.62 8.03
C PHE A 15 9.84 -6.97 8.78
N ASP A 16 11.02 -7.41 9.21
CA ASP A 16 11.16 -8.66 9.93
C ASP A 16 10.46 -8.63 11.30
N GLU A 17 10.61 -7.53 12.04
CA GLU A 17 9.90 -7.34 13.32
C GLU A 17 8.38 -7.31 13.13
N LEU A 18 7.92 -6.68 12.06
CA LEU A 18 6.50 -6.65 11.70
C LEU A 18 5.97 -8.07 11.51
N LEU A 19 6.66 -8.88 10.71
CA LEU A 19 6.20 -10.24 10.41
C LEU A 19 6.14 -11.11 11.66
N ASP A 20 7.16 -11.03 12.53
CA ASP A 20 7.17 -11.77 13.78
C ASP A 20 6.02 -11.34 14.69
N THR A 21 5.79 -10.02 14.80
CA THR A 21 4.73 -9.47 15.66
C THR A 21 3.34 -9.87 15.18
N VAL A 22 3.06 -9.74 13.89
CA VAL A 22 1.73 -10.07 13.36
C VAL A 22 1.46 -11.56 13.39
N ALA A 23 2.49 -12.39 13.18
CA ALA A 23 2.35 -13.83 13.31
C ALA A 23 2.01 -14.22 14.75
N ASP A 24 2.67 -13.63 15.74
CA ASP A 24 2.40 -13.84 17.16
C ASP A 24 0.97 -13.41 17.55
N LEU A 25 0.45 -12.38 16.91
CA LEU A 25 -0.92 -11.90 17.14
C LEU A 25 -1.99 -12.72 16.41
N GLY A 26 -1.58 -13.69 15.59
CA GLY A 26 -2.52 -14.50 14.81
C GLY A 26 -3.09 -13.77 13.59
N ILE A 27 -2.44 -12.70 13.13
CA ILE A 27 -2.85 -11.97 11.92
C ILE A 27 -2.33 -12.72 10.70
N GLU A 28 -3.22 -13.01 9.75
CA GLU A 28 -2.91 -13.80 8.57
C GLU A 28 -2.85 -13.01 7.27
N ARG A 29 -3.35 -11.78 7.27
CA ARG A 29 -3.38 -10.92 6.09
C ARG A 29 -2.86 -9.54 6.39
N LEU A 30 -2.06 -8.99 5.47
CA LEU A 30 -1.53 -7.64 5.58
C LEU A 30 -1.88 -6.83 4.33
N GLU A 31 -2.24 -5.57 4.55
CA GLU A 31 -2.33 -4.57 3.51
C GLU A 31 -1.07 -3.70 3.60
N PHE A 32 -0.34 -3.59 2.49
CA PHE A 32 0.90 -2.80 2.43
C PHE A 32 0.67 -1.50 1.67
N ALA A 33 1.17 -0.40 2.22
CA ALA A 33 1.15 0.88 1.52
C ALA A 33 2.38 1.01 0.62
N GLY A 34 2.15 1.45 -0.61
CA GLY A 34 3.20 1.68 -1.59
C GLY A 34 3.71 3.12 -1.62
N GLY A 35 3.00 4.04 -0.99
CA GLY A 35 3.37 5.45 -0.97
C GLY A 35 2.17 6.37 -0.91
N ASN A 36 2.31 7.56 -1.49
CA ASN A 36 1.37 8.67 -1.46
C ASN A 36 1.26 9.25 -0.05
N TRP A 37 0.11 9.17 0.62
CA TRP A 37 0.00 9.69 1.99
C TRP A 37 0.77 8.87 3.00
N SER A 38 1.00 7.60 2.72
CA SER A 38 1.83 6.74 3.56
C SER A 38 3.31 6.95 3.25
N GLN A 39 4.16 6.78 4.27
CA GLN A 39 5.61 6.74 4.09
C GLN A 39 6.11 5.38 3.59
N ALA A 40 5.19 4.42 3.39
CA ALA A 40 5.50 3.07 2.92
C ALA A 40 6.62 2.40 3.75
N PRO A 41 6.43 2.26 5.06
CA PRO A 41 7.53 1.81 5.93
C PRO A 41 8.02 0.39 5.67
N HIS A 42 7.21 -0.43 5.00
CA HIS A 42 7.50 -1.86 4.82
C HIS A 42 7.53 -2.31 3.37
N LEU A 43 7.33 -1.40 2.42
CA LEU A 43 7.32 -1.73 0.99
C LEU A 43 8.14 -0.71 0.21
N ALA A 44 9.29 -1.13 -0.29
CA ALA A 44 10.13 -0.31 -1.17
C ALA A 44 9.65 -0.46 -2.61
N LEU A 45 8.72 0.41 -3.01
CA LEU A 45 7.98 0.29 -4.29
C LEU A 45 8.91 0.21 -5.50
N ASP A 46 9.86 1.13 -5.64
CA ASP A 46 10.75 1.18 -6.80
C ASP A 46 11.67 -0.04 -6.86
N ARG A 47 12.24 -0.43 -5.71
CA ARG A 47 13.10 -1.62 -5.64
C ARG A 47 12.32 -2.88 -6.00
N MET A 48 11.09 -2.98 -5.52
CA MET A 48 10.22 -4.12 -5.79
C MET A 48 9.84 -4.22 -7.26
N LEU A 49 9.67 -3.09 -7.93
CA LEU A 49 9.40 -3.07 -9.38
C LEU A 49 10.62 -3.46 -10.19
N ASP A 50 11.82 -3.01 -9.78
CA ASP A 50 13.05 -3.18 -10.54
C ASP A 50 13.73 -4.53 -10.32
N SER A 51 13.43 -5.22 -9.23
CA SER A 51 14.17 -6.41 -8.83
C SER A 51 13.26 -7.62 -8.60
N ALA A 52 13.31 -8.60 -9.49
CA ALA A 52 12.63 -9.87 -9.31
C ALA A 52 13.12 -10.62 -8.06
N PRO A 53 14.44 -10.69 -7.77
CA PRO A 53 14.90 -11.28 -6.51
C PRO A 53 14.34 -10.59 -5.26
N ALA A 54 14.21 -9.26 -5.27
CA ALA A 54 13.61 -8.53 -4.14
C ALA A 54 12.14 -8.91 -3.94
N ARG A 55 11.37 -9.06 -5.02
CA ARG A 55 9.98 -9.52 -4.96
C ARG A 55 9.89 -10.94 -4.39
N GLN A 56 10.75 -11.83 -4.86
CA GLN A 56 10.78 -13.22 -4.41
C GLN A 56 11.12 -13.33 -2.93
N GLU A 57 12.11 -12.58 -2.45
CA GLU A 57 12.49 -12.55 -1.04
C GLU A 57 11.36 -12.02 -0.17
N PHE A 58 10.70 -10.94 -0.59
CA PHE A 58 9.56 -10.35 0.10
C PHE A 58 8.42 -11.36 0.25
N LEU A 59 8.05 -12.03 -0.83
CA LEU A 59 6.96 -13.01 -0.83
C LEU A 59 7.33 -14.26 -0.02
N ALA A 60 8.58 -14.71 -0.10
CA ALA A 60 9.05 -15.87 0.66
C ALA A 60 8.99 -15.62 2.18
N LYS A 61 9.38 -14.43 2.62
CA LYS A 61 9.30 -14.06 4.04
C LYS A 61 7.86 -14.04 4.56
N LEU A 62 6.93 -13.52 3.75
CA LEU A 62 5.50 -13.56 4.09
C LEU A 62 5.00 -14.99 4.20
N ASP A 63 5.35 -15.82 3.23
CA ASP A 63 4.94 -17.23 3.19
C ASP A 63 5.49 -18.02 4.39
N ASP A 64 6.74 -17.78 4.76
CA ASP A 64 7.38 -18.39 5.93
C ASP A 64 6.64 -18.08 7.23
N HIS A 65 5.94 -16.94 7.30
CA HIS A 65 5.15 -16.54 8.47
C HIS A 65 3.66 -16.88 8.34
N GLY A 66 3.26 -17.55 7.26
CA GLY A 66 1.87 -17.89 7.01
C GLY A 66 1.00 -16.67 6.72
N ILE A 67 1.57 -15.61 6.15
CA ILE A 67 0.90 -14.33 5.90
C ILE A 67 0.69 -14.13 4.41
N SER A 68 -0.51 -13.69 4.02
CA SER A 68 -0.83 -13.30 2.66
C SER A 68 -1.10 -11.80 2.56
N ILE A 69 -0.98 -11.25 1.37
CA ILE A 69 -1.27 -9.84 1.11
C ILE A 69 -2.74 -9.70 0.73
N SER A 70 -3.50 -8.91 1.49
CA SER A 70 -4.91 -8.64 1.20
C SER A 70 -5.08 -7.58 0.12
N ALA A 71 -4.22 -6.55 0.13
CA ALA A 71 -4.26 -5.45 -0.82
C ALA A 71 -2.96 -4.65 -0.76
N LEU A 72 -2.69 -3.89 -1.81
CA LEU A 72 -1.75 -2.77 -1.77
C LEU A 72 -2.53 -1.46 -1.66
N ASN A 73 -2.01 -0.50 -0.93
CA ASN A 73 -2.67 0.78 -0.68
C ASN A 73 -1.81 1.93 -1.24
N CYS A 74 -2.42 2.79 -2.01
CA CYS A 74 -1.80 4.01 -2.51
C CYS A 74 -2.73 5.23 -2.34
N SER A 75 -3.41 5.30 -1.19
CA SER A 75 -4.30 6.41 -0.87
C SER A 75 -3.56 7.75 -0.94
N GLY A 76 -4.16 8.71 -1.62
CA GLY A 76 -3.54 10.01 -1.84
C GLY A 76 -4.49 10.95 -2.57
N ASN A 77 -3.92 12.00 -3.18
CA ASN A 77 -4.69 12.96 -3.96
C ASN A 77 -4.17 13.06 -5.41
N PRO A 78 -4.46 12.08 -6.26
CA PRO A 78 -4.00 12.09 -7.65
C PRO A 78 -4.65 13.17 -8.50
N LEU A 79 -5.71 13.80 -8.00
CA LEU A 79 -6.41 14.89 -8.68
C LEU A 79 -5.85 16.27 -8.33
N HIS A 80 -4.87 16.35 -7.45
CA HIS A 80 -4.22 17.62 -7.12
C HIS A 80 -3.58 18.21 -8.38
N PRO A 81 -3.78 19.52 -8.67
CA PRO A 81 -3.35 20.11 -9.94
C PRO A 81 -1.85 20.33 -10.08
N GLY A 82 -1.08 20.25 -9.00
CA GLY A 82 0.36 20.51 -9.01
C GLY A 82 1.21 19.25 -9.01
N ALA A 83 2.48 19.43 -8.66
CA ALA A 83 3.48 18.36 -8.60
C ALA A 83 3.08 17.23 -7.63
N ILE A 84 2.33 17.53 -6.58
CA ILE A 84 1.81 16.52 -5.64
C ILE A 84 0.90 15.55 -6.37
N GLY A 85 -0.02 16.05 -7.20
CA GLY A 85 -0.93 15.21 -7.97
C GLY A 85 -0.19 14.33 -8.98
N GLU A 86 0.82 14.88 -9.65
CA GLU A 86 1.65 14.10 -10.59
C GLU A 86 2.37 12.95 -9.88
N ARG A 87 2.96 13.23 -8.72
CA ARG A 87 3.64 12.21 -7.91
C ARG A 87 2.67 11.13 -7.45
N HIS A 88 1.49 11.53 -6.99
CA HIS A 88 0.48 10.57 -6.53
C HIS A 88 -0.04 9.69 -7.67
N ARG A 89 -0.19 10.25 -8.88
CA ARG A 89 -0.56 9.46 -10.06
C ARG A 89 0.53 8.47 -10.43
N GLU A 90 1.79 8.87 -10.35
CA GLU A 90 2.92 7.98 -10.64
C GLU A 90 2.99 6.83 -9.63
N VAL A 91 2.92 7.12 -8.34
CA VAL A 91 2.90 6.09 -7.29
C VAL A 91 1.71 5.14 -7.47
N THR A 92 0.56 5.67 -7.86
CA THR A 92 -0.63 4.84 -8.13
C THR A 92 -0.37 3.87 -9.28
N ARG A 93 0.18 4.35 -10.40
CA ARG A 93 0.51 3.48 -11.55
C ARG A 93 1.52 2.40 -11.16
N LYS A 94 2.57 2.77 -10.40
CA LYS A 94 3.59 1.84 -9.92
C LYS A 94 3.02 0.80 -8.97
N THR A 95 2.12 1.21 -8.08
CA THR A 95 1.46 0.28 -7.13
C THR A 95 0.61 -0.74 -7.87
N ILE A 96 -0.15 -0.30 -8.87
CA ILE A 96 -0.96 -1.20 -9.70
C ILE A 96 -0.06 -2.18 -10.46
N ALA A 97 1.05 -1.69 -11.03
CA ALA A 97 2.00 -2.54 -11.74
C ALA A 97 2.62 -3.59 -10.80
N LEU A 98 3.01 -3.19 -9.59
CA LEU A 98 3.56 -4.13 -8.61
C LEU A 98 2.53 -5.17 -8.20
N ALA A 99 1.28 -4.76 -7.97
CA ALA A 99 0.21 -5.70 -7.63
C ALA A 99 0.09 -6.81 -8.68
N GLY A 100 0.16 -6.46 -9.96
CA GLY A 100 0.17 -7.44 -11.04
C GLY A 100 1.37 -8.38 -10.99
N LEU A 101 2.56 -7.87 -10.67
CA LEU A 101 3.79 -8.67 -10.61
C LEU A 101 3.81 -9.66 -9.43
N ILE A 102 3.20 -9.31 -8.31
CA ILE A 102 3.20 -10.16 -7.11
C ILE A 102 1.87 -10.89 -6.89
N GLY A 103 0.95 -10.80 -7.82
CA GLY A 103 -0.32 -11.53 -7.77
C GLY A 103 -1.33 -11.01 -6.75
N VAL A 104 -1.28 -9.73 -6.43
CA VAL A 104 -2.25 -9.09 -5.54
C VAL A 104 -3.40 -8.53 -6.37
N GLU A 105 -4.62 -8.95 -6.05
CA GLU A 105 -5.81 -8.63 -6.85
C GLU A 105 -6.43 -7.27 -6.51
N ARG A 106 -6.09 -6.67 -5.36
CA ARG A 106 -6.73 -5.45 -4.87
C ARG A 106 -5.73 -4.35 -4.63
N VAL A 107 -6.07 -3.17 -5.15
CA VAL A 107 -5.36 -1.93 -4.84
C VAL A 107 -6.36 -0.95 -4.24
N VAL A 108 -6.10 -0.54 -3.00
CA VAL A 108 -6.95 0.40 -2.28
C VAL A 108 -6.47 1.82 -2.58
N MET A 109 -7.38 2.64 -3.04
CA MET A 109 -7.12 4.04 -3.34
C MET A 109 -8.19 4.90 -2.68
N MET A 110 -7.75 6.00 -2.08
CA MET A 110 -8.65 7.05 -1.61
C MET A 110 -8.25 8.33 -2.33
N ARG A 111 -9.21 9.09 -2.79
CA ARG A 111 -8.98 10.39 -3.41
C ARG A 111 -9.82 11.45 -2.72
N VAL A 112 -9.26 12.64 -2.65
CA VAL A 112 -9.97 13.80 -2.15
C VAL A 112 -10.46 14.60 -3.36
N VAL A 113 -11.75 14.90 -3.38
CA VAL A 113 -12.33 15.81 -4.37
C VAL A 113 -12.25 17.21 -3.82
N ARG A 114 -11.60 18.10 -4.56
CA ARG A 114 -11.57 19.52 -4.19
C ARG A 114 -12.95 20.12 -4.37
N VAL A 115 -13.48 20.67 -3.29
CA VAL A 115 -14.71 21.47 -3.37
C VAL A 115 -14.30 22.92 -3.55
N ASP A 116 -14.68 23.50 -4.67
CA ASP A 116 -14.51 24.95 -4.89
C ASP A 116 -15.60 25.67 -4.07
N ARG A 117 -15.17 26.54 -3.18
CA ARG A 117 -16.09 27.31 -2.33
C ARG A 117 -16.95 28.31 -3.12
N ALA A 118 -16.52 28.64 -4.32
CA ALA A 118 -17.29 29.55 -5.20
C ALA A 118 -18.47 28.85 -5.87
N THR A 119 -18.50 27.52 -5.86
CA THR A 119 -19.57 26.73 -6.47
C THR A 119 -20.40 26.09 -5.36
N PRO A 120 -21.70 26.44 -5.21
CA PRO A 120 -22.56 25.79 -4.21
C PRO A 120 -22.59 24.30 -4.45
N MET A 121 -22.42 23.52 -3.35
CA MET A 121 -22.57 22.08 -3.44
C MET A 121 -24.02 21.73 -3.74
N PRO A 122 -24.27 20.79 -4.67
CA PRO A 122 -25.61 20.26 -4.83
C PRO A 122 -26.03 19.60 -3.52
N ILE A 123 -27.18 20.00 -3.02
CA ILE A 123 -27.78 19.38 -1.84
C ILE A 123 -28.66 18.25 -2.34
N GLY A 124 -28.30 17.05 -1.93
CA GLY A 124 -29.12 15.91 -2.37
C GLY A 124 -28.44 14.61 -2.17
#